data_cc2b6bd0e7f9defdc1b0ba1ddfc40cbe
#
_entry.id   cc2b6bd0e7f9defdc1b0ba1ddfc40cbe
#
_cell.length_a   1.000
_cell.length_b   1.000
_cell.length_c   1.000
_cell.angle_alpha   90.00
_cell.angle_beta   90.00
_cell.angle_gamma   90.00
#
_symmetry.space_group_name_H-M   'P 1'
#
loop_
_entity.id
_entity.type
_entity.pdbx_description
1 polymer ?
#
loop_
_entity_poly.entity_id
_entity_poly.type
_entity_poly.pdbx_seq_one_letter_code
_entity_poly.pdbx_strand_id
1 'polypeptide(L)'
;MQHKEFIILCLEDCSDWSNATTRRVVMQVDPELARTVIVSTKLDTRIPQFARPSDVEVFLSPPPSTLDGCILGDSPFFTSVPSGRVGCGSGYLHSSNDEFKQAVCFREIEDVASLEEKLGRALSKQERSRIGVSKLRLFLEELLQKRYINNVPLIIPLLEKEYRSVTRKLSDINQELSTLDEAKLKEKGRAFHDMFLTKLSLLLKGTVVAPPDKFGETLQDERINGGAFIGADGVQFPHKLIPNAGMRLYGGAQYHRAMAEFRFLVGGIKCPPITREEIVNACGVEDIHDGTNYSRTACVIAVAKARDTFEPFLHQLGSRLLYILKRLLPISVFLLQKDSEYLSGHEVFLRRVASAFNNFAESTEKSCREKCMEDLVSTTRYVSWSLHNKSRAGLRQFLDSFGGTEHSNACNNPTATVLSQTSAHEKEDTKSQPDVKLSHVASGTDSSSSIQTTETKLADLLDSTLWNRRLAPSSERIVYGLVQQIFHGIREYFLVSTELKFNCFLLMPIVDKLPALLREDLESAFQDDLDNVFDITNLQHSFGQQKRETEIELKRIKRLKEKFRMIHEQLIQNQTM
;
A
#
# COMPACT_ATOMS: atom_id res chain seq x y z
N MET A 1 -28.67 -14.88 21.01
CA MET A 1 -29.74 -13.94 21.43
C MET A 1 -29.69 -12.59 20.67
N GLN A 2 -28.62 -12.21 19.98
CA GLN A 2 -28.52 -10.90 19.28
C GLN A 2 -29.41 -10.73 18.05
N HIS A 3 -29.77 -11.82 17.35
CA HIS A 3 -30.64 -11.73 16.17
C HIS A 3 -32.10 -11.46 16.57
N LYS A 4 -32.71 -10.46 15.92
CA LYS A 4 -34.07 -10.00 16.19
C LYS A 4 -35.16 -11.07 15.98
N GLU A 5 -34.81 -12.14 15.29
CA GLU A 5 -35.72 -13.24 14.93
C GLU A 5 -35.90 -14.27 16.05
N PHE A 6 -35.00 -14.32 17.05
CA PHE A 6 -35.10 -15.27 18.14
C PHE A 6 -36.17 -14.88 19.13
N ILE A 7 -37.01 -15.86 19.53
CA ILE A 7 -37.88 -15.76 20.67
C ILE A 7 -37.06 -16.09 21.92
N ILE A 8 -37.13 -15.25 22.93
CA ILE A 8 -36.40 -15.41 24.17
C ILE A 8 -37.36 -15.94 25.25
N LEU A 9 -37.00 -17.06 25.87
CA LEU A 9 -37.69 -17.56 27.06
C LEU A 9 -36.93 -17.10 28.28
N CYS A 10 -37.51 -16.15 29.02
CA CYS A 10 -36.95 -15.64 30.26
C CYS A 10 -37.51 -16.48 31.41
N LEU A 11 -36.69 -17.38 31.96
CA LEU A 11 -37.06 -18.20 33.10
C LEU A 11 -36.78 -17.47 34.42
N GLU A 12 -37.81 -17.26 35.22
CA GLU A 12 -37.72 -16.60 36.51
C GLU A 12 -38.24 -17.54 37.61
N ASP A 13 -37.72 -17.40 38.82
CA ASP A 13 -38.28 -18.09 40.00
C ASP A 13 -39.45 -17.31 40.55
N CYS A 14 -40.57 -17.96 40.80
CA CYS A 14 -41.76 -17.35 41.39
C CYS A 14 -41.52 -16.70 42.77
N SER A 15 -40.47 -17.12 43.47
CA SER A 15 -40.12 -16.56 44.78
C SER A 15 -39.47 -15.17 44.69
N ASP A 16 -38.86 -14.84 43.55
CA ASP A 16 -38.10 -13.58 43.35
C ASP A 16 -38.54 -12.81 42.09
N TRP A 17 -39.83 -12.89 41.76
CA TRP A 17 -40.35 -12.34 40.51
C TRP A 17 -40.24 -10.80 40.40
N SER A 18 -40.22 -10.08 41.54
CA SER A 18 -40.11 -8.62 41.55
C SER A 18 -38.68 -8.11 41.29
N ASN A 19 -37.65 -8.93 41.52
CA ASN A 19 -36.24 -8.58 41.40
C ASN A 19 -35.47 -9.45 40.41
N ALA A 20 -36.17 -10.05 39.47
CA ALA A 20 -35.58 -11.05 38.55
C ALA A 20 -34.36 -10.55 37.82
N THR A 21 -33.21 -11.10 38.18
CA THR A 21 -31.91 -10.82 37.57
C THR A 21 -31.88 -11.24 36.11
N THR A 22 -32.59 -12.33 35.77
CA THR A 22 -32.70 -12.88 34.41
C THR A 22 -33.32 -11.88 33.45
N ARG A 23 -34.37 -11.16 33.91
CA ARG A 23 -35.03 -10.13 33.11
C ARG A 23 -34.08 -8.98 32.75
N ARG A 24 -33.28 -8.53 33.72
CA ARG A 24 -32.27 -7.47 33.49
C ARG A 24 -31.23 -7.86 32.44
N VAL A 25 -30.82 -9.13 32.42
CA VAL A 25 -29.91 -9.66 31.40
C VAL A 25 -30.58 -9.69 30.02
N VAL A 26 -31.85 -10.11 29.97
CA VAL A 26 -32.62 -10.14 28.72
C VAL A 26 -32.84 -8.73 28.18
N MET A 27 -33.10 -7.74 29.02
CA MET A 27 -33.30 -6.34 28.62
C MET A 27 -32.03 -5.72 27.97
N GLN A 28 -30.86 -6.26 28.17
CA GLN A 28 -29.65 -5.84 27.43
C GLN A 28 -29.72 -6.20 25.93
N VAL A 29 -30.52 -7.20 25.59
CA VAL A 29 -30.64 -7.72 24.22
C VAL A 29 -32.02 -7.41 23.62
N ASP A 30 -33.04 -7.32 24.43
CA ASP A 30 -34.42 -6.99 24.11
C ASP A 30 -34.98 -5.96 25.11
N PRO A 31 -34.61 -4.66 24.95
CA PRO A 31 -34.94 -3.62 25.93
C PRO A 31 -36.43 -3.45 26.18
N GLU A 32 -37.24 -3.67 25.16
CA GLU A 32 -38.71 -3.55 25.23
C GLU A 32 -39.41 -4.87 25.55
N LEU A 33 -38.66 -5.96 25.71
CA LEU A 33 -39.17 -7.32 25.91
C LEU A 33 -40.14 -7.81 24.81
N ALA A 34 -40.12 -7.16 23.63
CA ALA A 34 -41.07 -7.37 22.53
C ALA A 34 -41.02 -8.77 21.90
N ARG A 35 -39.94 -9.52 22.13
CA ARG A 35 -39.75 -10.90 21.66
C ARG A 35 -39.47 -11.88 22.79
N THR A 36 -39.78 -11.48 24.01
CA THR A 36 -39.51 -12.23 25.24
C THR A 36 -40.80 -12.79 25.83
N VAL A 37 -40.80 -14.07 26.15
CA VAL A 37 -41.83 -14.76 26.92
C VAL A 37 -41.29 -14.97 28.32
N ILE A 38 -41.98 -14.43 29.34
CA ILE A 38 -41.61 -14.63 30.73
C ILE A 38 -42.28 -15.90 31.25
N VAL A 39 -41.49 -16.77 31.85
CA VAL A 39 -41.94 -18.03 32.43
C VAL A 39 -41.50 -18.06 33.90
N SER A 40 -42.44 -17.88 34.77
CA SER A 40 -42.24 -17.99 36.22
C SER A 40 -42.35 -19.46 36.64
N THR A 41 -41.26 -20.00 37.12
CA THR A 41 -41.09 -21.41 37.49
C THR A 41 -41.32 -21.60 38.98
N LYS A 42 -41.53 -22.85 39.44
CA LYS A 42 -41.76 -23.23 40.83
C LYS A 42 -43.01 -22.57 41.45
N LEU A 43 -44.09 -22.53 40.71
CA LEU A 43 -45.35 -22.01 41.15
C LEU A 43 -45.85 -22.75 42.42
N ASP A 44 -45.66 -24.07 42.50
CA ASP A 44 -45.97 -24.94 43.61
C ASP A 44 -45.38 -24.47 44.95
N THR A 45 -44.20 -23.93 44.93
CA THR A 45 -43.55 -23.42 46.16
C THR A 45 -44.07 -22.05 46.56
N ARG A 46 -44.66 -21.30 45.64
CA ARG A 46 -45.19 -19.96 45.87
C ARG A 46 -46.64 -19.97 46.33
N ILE A 47 -47.48 -20.87 45.82
CA ILE A 47 -48.94 -20.94 46.20
C ILE A 47 -49.17 -20.98 47.72
N PRO A 48 -48.43 -21.81 48.49
CA PRO A 48 -48.63 -21.84 49.96
C PRO A 48 -48.32 -20.51 50.67
N GLN A 49 -47.49 -19.67 50.09
CA GLN A 49 -46.97 -18.43 50.67
C GLN A 49 -47.97 -17.25 50.55
N PHE A 50 -48.99 -17.37 49.71
CA PHE A 50 -50.01 -16.33 49.59
C PHE A 50 -50.88 -16.26 50.81
N ALA A 51 -50.87 -15.09 51.47
CA ALA A 51 -51.66 -14.86 52.66
C ALA A 51 -53.06 -14.33 52.35
N ARG A 52 -53.23 -13.60 51.25
CA ARG A 52 -54.50 -12.94 50.88
C ARG A 52 -54.87 -13.23 49.44
N PRO A 53 -56.18 -13.28 49.10
CA PRO A 53 -56.60 -13.42 47.68
C PRO A 53 -56.10 -12.30 46.79
N SER A 54 -55.99 -11.07 47.28
CA SER A 54 -55.42 -9.92 46.51
C SER A 54 -54.00 -10.12 46.10
N ASP A 55 -53.21 -10.85 46.89
CA ASP A 55 -51.79 -11.12 46.56
C ASP A 55 -51.66 -12.08 45.35
N VAL A 56 -52.61 -13.03 45.28
CA VAL A 56 -52.70 -13.97 44.13
C VAL A 56 -53.16 -13.23 42.88
N GLU A 57 -54.12 -12.30 42.98
CA GLU A 57 -54.61 -11.51 41.86
C GLU A 57 -53.50 -10.65 41.24
N VAL A 58 -52.74 -9.93 42.07
CA VAL A 58 -51.59 -9.10 41.62
C VAL A 58 -50.50 -9.98 41.05
N PHE A 59 -50.27 -11.19 41.58
CA PHE A 59 -49.27 -12.13 41.07
C PHE A 59 -49.64 -12.69 39.69
N LEU A 60 -50.90 -13.09 39.49
CA LEU A 60 -51.39 -13.63 38.22
C LEU A 60 -51.53 -12.56 37.12
N SER A 61 -51.86 -11.34 37.53
CA SER A 61 -52.03 -10.21 36.60
C SER A 61 -51.26 -8.98 37.11
N PRO A 62 -49.92 -9.02 37.02
CA PRO A 62 -49.09 -7.93 37.49
C PRO A 62 -49.39 -6.65 36.70
N PRO A 63 -49.43 -5.48 37.35
CA PRO A 63 -49.66 -4.20 36.69
C PRO A 63 -48.61 -3.97 35.59
N PRO A 64 -48.96 -3.33 34.47
CA PRO A 64 -48.01 -3.06 33.37
C PRO A 64 -46.74 -2.33 33.80
N SER A 65 -46.84 -1.50 34.88
CA SER A 65 -45.70 -0.78 35.45
C SER A 65 -44.65 -1.69 36.12
N THR A 66 -44.96 -2.96 36.40
CA THR A 66 -44.02 -3.91 37.03
C THR A 66 -43.25 -4.76 36.01
N LEU A 67 -43.64 -4.74 34.75
CA LEU A 67 -43.06 -5.59 33.71
C LEU A 67 -42.05 -4.87 32.83
N ASP A 68 -41.92 -3.54 32.95
CA ASP A 68 -40.95 -2.70 32.22
C ASP A 68 -40.90 -2.89 30.68
N GLY A 69 -41.98 -3.46 30.07
CA GLY A 69 -42.03 -3.67 28.62
C GLY A 69 -43.25 -4.48 28.15
N CYS A 70 -43.42 -4.58 26.84
CA CYS A 70 -44.47 -5.35 26.17
C CYS A 70 -44.03 -6.78 25.93
N ILE A 71 -44.24 -7.68 26.88
CA ILE A 71 -43.85 -9.11 26.70
C ILE A 71 -44.75 -9.84 25.73
N LEU A 72 -44.22 -10.85 25.07
CA LEU A 72 -44.98 -11.74 24.21
C LEU A 72 -46.00 -12.52 25.05
N GLY A 73 -47.29 -12.37 24.73
CA GLY A 73 -48.39 -13.00 25.41
C GLY A 73 -49.02 -12.16 26.53
N ASP A 74 -48.67 -10.85 26.64
CA ASP A 74 -49.23 -9.83 27.52
C ASP A 74 -49.10 -10.08 29.05
N SER A 75 -48.76 -11.27 29.50
CA SER A 75 -48.55 -11.63 30.90
C SER A 75 -47.66 -12.88 31.03
N PRO A 76 -47.00 -13.09 32.17
CA PRO A 76 -46.15 -14.25 32.40
C PRO A 76 -46.90 -15.58 32.38
N PHE A 77 -46.19 -16.63 32.03
CA PHE A 77 -46.62 -18.03 32.23
C PHE A 77 -46.11 -18.54 33.56
N PHE A 78 -46.92 -19.33 34.25
CA PHE A 78 -46.59 -19.90 35.55
C PHE A 78 -46.50 -21.41 35.42
N THR A 79 -45.39 -22.00 35.86
CA THR A 79 -45.14 -23.43 35.69
C THR A 79 -44.61 -24.06 36.95
N SER A 80 -45.07 -25.28 37.20
CA SER A 80 -44.50 -26.21 38.16
C SER A 80 -44.08 -27.48 37.47
N VAL A 81 -43.03 -28.10 37.94
CA VAL A 81 -42.54 -29.38 37.43
C VAL A 81 -42.45 -30.36 38.60
N PRO A 82 -42.99 -31.57 38.50
CA PRO A 82 -42.89 -32.56 39.56
C PRO A 82 -41.43 -32.88 39.87
N SER A 83 -41.12 -33.13 41.12
CA SER A 83 -39.80 -33.53 41.56
C SER A 83 -39.46 -34.93 41.02
N GLY A 84 -38.20 -35.15 40.75
CA GLY A 84 -37.68 -36.42 40.30
C GLY A 84 -37.13 -36.44 38.88
N ARG A 85 -36.31 -37.42 38.59
CA ARG A 85 -35.70 -37.62 37.28
C ARG A 85 -36.31 -38.85 36.61
N VAL A 86 -36.37 -38.84 35.29
CA VAL A 86 -36.78 -39.99 34.47
C VAL A 86 -35.57 -40.89 34.25
N GLY A 87 -35.71 -42.20 34.53
CA GLY A 87 -34.65 -43.17 34.30
C GLY A 87 -34.86 -44.48 35.04
N CYS A 88 -33.97 -45.44 34.88
CA CYS A 88 -34.01 -46.76 35.52
C CYS A 88 -33.00 -46.80 36.70
N GLY A 89 -33.49 -47.05 37.94
CA GLY A 89 -32.65 -47.20 39.15
C GLY A 89 -33.20 -46.54 40.39
N SER A 90 -32.63 -46.80 41.54
CA SER A 90 -33.12 -46.37 42.84
C SER A 90 -33.12 -44.83 43.09
N GLY A 91 -32.58 -44.04 42.18
CA GLY A 91 -32.56 -42.58 42.25
C GLY A 91 -33.56 -41.87 41.32
N TYR A 92 -34.37 -42.64 40.57
CA TYR A 92 -35.34 -42.10 39.60
C TYR A 92 -36.76 -42.29 40.13
N LEU A 93 -37.57 -41.22 40.03
CA LEU A 93 -38.95 -41.20 40.50
C LEU A 93 -39.96 -41.58 39.41
N HIS A 94 -39.54 -41.48 38.16
CA HIS A 94 -40.36 -41.81 36.96
C HIS A 94 -39.65 -42.82 36.08
N SER A 95 -40.35 -43.88 35.75
CA SER A 95 -39.81 -44.98 34.95
C SER A 95 -39.79 -44.68 33.42
N SER A 96 -40.67 -43.79 32.99
CA SER A 96 -40.80 -43.43 31.58
C SER A 96 -41.14 -41.95 31.38
N ASN A 97 -40.87 -41.43 30.15
CA ASN A 97 -41.28 -40.08 29.78
C ASN A 97 -42.78 -39.84 29.80
N ASP A 98 -43.59 -40.89 29.58
CA ASP A 98 -45.04 -40.78 29.59
C ASP A 98 -45.57 -40.70 31.00
N GLU A 99 -45.01 -41.45 31.95
CA GLU A 99 -45.28 -41.31 33.38
C GLU A 99 -44.94 -39.91 33.88
N PHE A 100 -43.78 -39.35 33.46
CA PHE A 100 -43.41 -38.00 33.78
C PHE A 100 -44.39 -36.94 33.21
N LYS A 101 -44.86 -37.13 31.97
CA LYS A 101 -45.88 -36.26 31.37
C LYS A 101 -47.21 -36.30 32.15
N GLN A 102 -47.63 -37.50 32.58
CA GLN A 102 -48.81 -37.66 33.41
C GLN A 102 -48.65 -36.94 34.76
N ALA A 103 -47.49 -37.10 35.41
CA ALA A 103 -47.16 -36.37 36.65
C ALA A 103 -47.19 -34.86 36.47
N VAL A 104 -46.70 -34.34 35.32
CA VAL A 104 -46.82 -32.90 34.99
C VAL A 104 -48.29 -32.47 34.86
N CYS A 105 -49.13 -33.24 34.18
CA CYS A 105 -50.55 -32.94 34.02
C CYS A 105 -51.29 -32.97 35.37
N PHE A 106 -51.01 -33.94 36.25
CA PHE A 106 -51.55 -33.95 37.61
C PHE A 106 -51.14 -32.72 38.42
N ARG A 107 -49.87 -32.34 38.35
CA ARG A 107 -49.35 -31.15 39.02
C ARG A 107 -50.04 -29.85 38.55
N GLU A 108 -50.28 -29.72 37.26
CA GLU A 108 -51.01 -28.58 36.70
C GLU A 108 -52.45 -28.48 37.24
N ILE A 109 -53.12 -29.63 37.37
CA ILE A 109 -54.48 -29.68 37.95
C ILE A 109 -54.46 -29.27 39.45
N GLU A 110 -53.50 -29.79 40.22
CA GLU A 110 -53.30 -29.43 41.62
C GLU A 110 -53.00 -27.94 41.80
N ASP A 111 -52.11 -27.38 40.98
CA ASP A 111 -51.76 -25.95 41.04
C ASP A 111 -52.97 -25.06 40.73
N VAL A 112 -53.77 -25.41 39.73
CA VAL A 112 -55.01 -24.70 39.41
C VAL A 112 -56.02 -24.79 40.56
N ALA A 113 -56.25 -25.98 41.12
CA ALA A 113 -57.17 -26.17 42.24
C ALA A 113 -56.74 -25.36 43.53
N SER A 114 -55.42 -25.40 43.81
CA SER A 114 -54.87 -24.68 44.96
C SER A 114 -54.93 -23.15 44.79
N LEU A 115 -54.79 -22.65 43.56
CA LEU A 115 -54.93 -21.23 43.24
C LEU A 115 -56.41 -20.79 43.37
N GLU A 116 -57.38 -21.60 42.87
CA GLU A 116 -58.81 -21.33 42.96
C GLU A 116 -59.28 -21.34 44.43
N GLU A 117 -58.72 -22.26 45.21
CA GLU A 117 -59.00 -22.28 46.69
C GLU A 117 -58.48 -21.00 47.36
N LYS A 118 -57.25 -20.56 47.04
CA LYS A 118 -56.66 -19.32 47.61
C LYS A 118 -57.38 -18.05 47.16
N LEU A 119 -57.88 -18.03 45.91
CA LEU A 119 -58.63 -16.91 45.37
C LEU A 119 -60.08 -16.83 45.87
N GLY A 120 -60.64 -17.96 46.29
CA GLY A 120 -62.10 -18.06 46.63
C GLY A 120 -63.00 -17.93 45.37
N ARG A 121 -62.47 -18.00 44.20
CA ARG A 121 -63.21 -17.97 42.92
C ARG A 121 -62.52 -18.86 41.85
N ALA A 122 -63.31 -19.28 40.89
CA ALA A 122 -62.72 -19.94 39.73
C ALA A 122 -61.83 -19.00 38.93
N LEU A 123 -60.70 -19.54 38.37
CA LEU A 123 -59.81 -18.83 37.50
C LEU A 123 -60.51 -18.49 36.16
N SER A 124 -60.34 -17.27 35.71
CA SER A 124 -60.79 -16.87 34.37
C SER A 124 -60.13 -17.71 33.27
N LYS A 125 -60.78 -17.78 32.12
CA LYS A 125 -60.22 -18.50 30.97
C LYS A 125 -58.81 -18.01 30.60
N GLN A 126 -58.56 -16.73 30.76
CA GLN A 126 -57.28 -16.09 30.47
C GLN A 126 -56.19 -16.47 31.49
N GLU A 127 -56.51 -16.44 32.78
CA GLU A 127 -55.60 -16.85 33.85
C GLU A 127 -55.27 -18.35 33.72
N ARG A 128 -56.27 -19.20 33.47
CA ARG A 128 -56.09 -20.65 33.32
C ARG A 128 -55.26 -21.01 32.09
N SER A 129 -55.28 -20.22 31.03
CA SER A 129 -54.46 -20.43 29.81
C SER A 129 -52.97 -20.19 30.03
N ARG A 130 -52.55 -19.64 31.15
CA ARG A 130 -51.16 -19.30 31.47
C ARG A 130 -50.53 -20.14 32.56
N ILE A 131 -51.30 -21.06 33.12
CA ILE A 131 -50.83 -21.94 34.19
C ILE A 131 -50.57 -23.34 33.62
N GLY A 132 -49.36 -23.80 33.82
CA GLY A 132 -48.90 -25.13 33.41
C GLY A 132 -47.99 -25.16 32.22
N VAL A 133 -47.15 -26.18 32.19
CA VAL A 133 -46.18 -26.46 31.10
C VAL A 133 -46.90 -26.79 29.78
N SER A 134 -48.05 -27.48 29.89
CA SER A 134 -48.89 -27.84 28.73
C SER A 134 -49.45 -26.57 28.05
N LYS A 135 -49.83 -25.54 28.79
CA LYS A 135 -50.35 -24.28 28.25
C LYS A 135 -49.25 -23.45 27.65
N LEU A 136 -48.10 -23.36 28.32
CA LEU A 136 -46.90 -22.72 27.75
C LEU A 136 -46.50 -23.38 26.42
N ARG A 137 -46.50 -24.70 26.36
CA ARG A 137 -46.18 -25.44 25.14
C ARG A 137 -47.13 -25.08 24.00
N LEU A 138 -48.45 -25.12 24.24
CA LEU A 138 -49.44 -24.74 23.21
C LEU A 138 -49.22 -23.32 22.70
N PHE A 139 -49.00 -22.38 23.64
CA PHE A 139 -48.73 -21.00 23.28
C PHE A 139 -47.47 -20.85 22.44
N LEU A 140 -46.37 -21.53 22.80
CA LEU A 140 -45.11 -21.51 22.04
C LEU A 140 -45.27 -22.15 20.66
N GLU A 141 -46.04 -23.24 20.56
CA GLU A 141 -46.35 -23.89 19.27
C GLU A 141 -47.13 -22.93 18.35
N GLU A 142 -48.14 -22.24 18.87
CA GLU A 142 -48.91 -21.24 18.15
C GLU A 142 -48.06 -20.02 17.75
N LEU A 143 -47.27 -19.51 18.70
CA LEU A 143 -46.34 -18.40 18.45
C LEU A 143 -45.31 -18.74 17.38
N LEU A 144 -44.70 -19.92 17.45
CA LEU A 144 -43.76 -20.41 16.44
C LEU A 144 -44.44 -20.57 15.08
N GLN A 145 -45.62 -21.14 15.06
CA GLN A 145 -46.39 -21.27 13.81
C GLN A 145 -46.70 -19.90 13.21
N LYS A 146 -47.17 -18.92 14.00
CA LYS A 146 -47.43 -17.56 13.55
C LYS A 146 -46.15 -16.89 13.01
N ARG A 147 -45.03 -17.01 13.73
CA ARG A 147 -43.75 -16.49 13.29
C ARG A 147 -43.28 -17.16 11.98
N TYR A 148 -43.48 -18.45 11.87
CA TYR A 148 -43.14 -19.21 10.66
C TYR A 148 -43.95 -18.75 9.47
N ILE A 149 -45.26 -18.60 9.61
CA ILE A 149 -46.17 -18.10 8.58
C ILE A 149 -45.75 -16.70 8.11
N ASN A 150 -45.40 -15.80 9.04
CA ASN A 150 -45.00 -14.45 8.73
C ASN A 150 -43.61 -14.36 8.05
N ASN A 151 -42.66 -15.26 8.39
CA ASN A 151 -41.29 -15.21 7.91
C ASN A 151 -41.07 -16.01 6.62
N VAL A 152 -41.85 -17.05 6.35
CA VAL A 152 -41.70 -17.86 5.13
C VAL A 152 -41.77 -17.01 3.86
N PRO A 153 -42.73 -16.07 3.69
CA PRO A 153 -42.79 -15.20 2.54
C PRO A 153 -41.55 -14.31 2.36
N LEU A 154 -40.85 -13.98 3.46
CA LEU A 154 -39.62 -13.18 3.44
C LEU A 154 -38.39 -14.02 3.10
N ILE A 155 -38.39 -15.31 3.48
CA ILE A 155 -37.29 -16.24 3.20
C ILE A 155 -37.22 -16.62 1.72
N ILE A 156 -38.37 -16.76 1.04
CA ILE A 156 -38.41 -17.14 -0.38
C ILE A 156 -37.63 -16.17 -1.27
N PRO A 157 -37.79 -14.83 -1.18
CA PRO A 157 -37.01 -13.88 -1.97
C PRO A 157 -35.51 -13.90 -1.63
N LEU A 158 -35.14 -14.18 -0.38
CA LEU A 158 -33.73 -14.32 0.04
C LEU A 158 -33.10 -15.56 -0.60
N LEU A 159 -33.79 -16.69 -0.57
CA LEU A 159 -33.37 -17.91 -1.27
C LEU A 159 -33.28 -17.73 -2.78
N GLU A 160 -34.19 -16.94 -3.37
CA GLU A 160 -34.14 -16.59 -4.80
C GLU A 160 -32.91 -15.75 -5.13
N LYS A 161 -32.60 -14.77 -4.30
CA LYS A 161 -31.40 -13.92 -4.43
C LYS A 161 -30.13 -14.78 -4.34
N GLU A 162 -30.09 -15.68 -3.35
CA GLU A 162 -28.94 -16.57 -3.16
C GLU A 162 -28.80 -17.56 -4.31
N TYR A 163 -29.90 -18.14 -4.77
CA TYR A 163 -29.93 -19.00 -5.96
C TYR A 163 -29.35 -18.31 -7.20
N ARG A 164 -29.75 -17.06 -7.45
CA ARG A 164 -29.21 -16.25 -8.56
C ARG A 164 -27.72 -15.95 -8.38
N SER A 165 -27.29 -15.65 -7.15
CA SER A 165 -25.89 -15.41 -6.82
C SER A 165 -25.02 -16.63 -7.11
N VAL A 166 -25.43 -17.80 -6.64
CA VAL A 166 -24.70 -19.05 -6.84
C VAL A 166 -24.75 -19.51 -8.32
N THR A 167 -25.87 -19.28 -9.01
CA THR A 167 -25.97 -19.56 -10.45
C THR A 167 -24.99 -18.70 -11.25
N ARG A 168 -24.84 -17.41 -10.88
CA ARG A 168 -23.86 -16.52 -11.51
C ARG A 168 -22.44 -17.02 -11.26
N LYS A 169 -22.09 -17.34 -10.01
CA LYS A 169 -20.78 -17.92 -9.67
C LYS A 169 -20.48 -19.18 -10.49
N LEU A 170 -21.46 -20.07 -10.67
CA LEU A 170 -21.28 -21.27 -11.49
C LEU A 170 -21.06 -20.94 -12.97
N SER A 171 -21.77 -19.94 -13.49
CA SER A 171 -21.55 -19.44 -14.85
C SER A 171 -20.15 -18.89 -15.02
N ASP A 172 -19.69 -18.08 -14.06
CA ASP A 172 -18.35 -17.48 -14.08
C ASP A 172 -17.26 -18.57 -14.05
N ILE A 173 -17.39 -19.58 -13.17
CA ILE A 173 -16.47 -20.72 -13.12
C ILE A 173 -16.46 -21.52 -14.45
N ASN A 174 -17.64 -21.74 -15.06
CA ASN A 174 -17.70 -22.43 -16.35
C ASN A 174 -17.07 -21.57 -17.47
N GLN A 175 -17.21 -20.26 -17.42
CA GLN A 175 -16.56 -19.34 -18.34
C GLN A 175 -15.05 -19.41 -18.18
N GLU A 176 -14.53 -19.34 -16.94
CA GLU A 176 -13.10 -19.50 -16.66
C GLU A 176 -12.56 -20.85 -17.18
N LEU A 177 -13.24 -21.96 -16.89
CA LEU A 177 -12.87 -23.29 -17.44
C LEU A 177 -12.83 -23.29 -18.98
N SER A 178 -13.78 -22.62 -19.64
CA SER A 178 -13.79 -22.52 -21.10
C SER A 178 -12.68 -21.66 -21.68
N THR A 179 -12.06 -20.80 -20.85
CA THR A 179 -10.94 -19.93 -21.26
C THR A 179 -9.57 -20.60 -21.09
N LEU A 180 -9.51 -21.80 -20.47
CA LEU A 180 -8.28 -22.58 -20.35
C LEU A 180 -7.94 -23.37 -21.64
N ASP A 181 -8.54 -22.99 -22.77
CA ASP A 181 -8.15 -23.45 -24.10
C ASP A 181 -6.84 -22.83 -24.54
N GLU A 182 -5.96 -23.61 -25.18
CA GLU A 182 -4.61 -23.19 -25.58
C GLU A 182 -4.59 -21.89 -26.39
N ALA A 183 -5.44 -21.78 -27.40
CA ALA A 183 -5.51 -20.60 -28.25
C ALA A 183 -5.90 -19.34 -27.46
N LYS A 184 -6.89 -19.49 -26.58
CA LYS A 184 -7.36 -18.39 -25.73
C LYS A 184 -6.34 -17.97 -24.67
N LEU A 185 -5.58 -18.94 -24.11
CA LEU A 185 -4.52 -18.65 -23.15
C LEU A 185 -3.37 -17.88 -23.82
N LYS A 186 -2.97 -18.26 -25.03
CA LYS A 186 -1.98 -17.53 -25.82
C LYS A 186 -2.43 -16.10 -26.12
N GLU A 187 -3.69 -15.92 -26.50
CA GLU A 187 -4.30 -14.59 -26.72
C GLU A 187 -4.33 -13.76 -25.42
N LYS A 188 -4.78 -14.36 -24.31
CA LYS A 188 -4.77 -13.71 -23.00
C LYS A 188 -3.35 -13.27 -22.58
N GLY A 189 -2.35 -14.12 -22.77
CA GLY A 189 -0.97 -13.80 -22.46
C GLY A 189 -0.43 -12.61 -23.27
N ARG A 190 -0.75 -12.56 -24.57
CA ARG A 190 -0.38 -11.42 -25.43
C ARG A 190 -1.10 -10.14 -25.02
N ALA A 191 -2.40 -10.21 -24.78
CA ALA A 191 -3.18 -9.06 -24.32
C ALA A 191 -2.67 -8.53 -22.97
N PHE A 192 -2.28 -9.43 -22.06
CA PHE A 192 -1.68 -9.03 -20.79
C PHE A 192 -0.37 -8.25 -20.99
N HIS A 193 0.52 -8.74 -21.84
CA HIS A 193 1.77 -8.04 -22.11
C HIS A 193 1.54 -6.63 -22.65
N ASP A 194 0.64 -6.47 -23.61
CA ASP A 194 0.35 -5.17 -24.19
C ASP A 194 -0.25 -4.19 -23.16
N MET A 195 -1.13 -4.68 -22.30
CA MET A 195 -1.68 -3.89 -21.18
C MET A 195 -0.63 -3.58 -20.13
N PHE A 196 0.21 -4.56 -19.75
CA PHE A 196 1.30 -4.38 -18.78
C PHE A 196 2.26 -3.30 -19.25
N LEU A 197 2.71 -3.37 -20.50
CA LEU A 197 3.61 -2.39 -21.09
C LEU A 197 2.97 -0.99 -21.16
N THR A 198 1.69 -0.93 -21.44
CA THR A 198 0.94 0.35 -21.42
C THR A 198 0.94 0.95 -20.02
N LYS A 199 0.63 0.16 -18.96
CA LYS A 199 0.65 0.63 -17.57
C LYS A 199 2.06 1.03 -17.13
N LEU A 200 3.06 0.25 -17.49
CA LEU A 200 4.47 0.56 -17.22
C LEU A 200 4.87 1.89 -17.86
N SER A 201 4.52 2.12 -19.12
CA SER A 201 4.77 3.38 -19.82
C SER A 201 4.12 4.57 -19.13
N LEU A 202 2.87 4.44 -18.68
CA LEU A 202 2.17 5.49 -17.91
C LEU A 202 2.89 5.82 -16.60
N LEU A 203 3.36 4.82 -15.87
CA LEU A 203 4.10 5.02 -14.61
C LEU A 203 5.44 5.73 -14.85
N LEU A 204 6.14 5.39 -15.93
CA LEU A 204 7.42 6.03 -16.30
C LEU A 204 7.21 7.47 -16.78
N LYS A 205 6.14 7.75 -17.51
CA LYS A 205 5.78 9.10 -17.97
C LYS A 205 5.28 10.03 -16.86
N GLY A 206 5.07 9.51 -15.65
CA GLY A 206 4.72 10.33 -14.49
C GLY A 206 3.23 10.65 -14.35
N THR A 207 2.34 9.82 -14.86
CA THR A 207 0.89 9.96 -14.65
C THR A 207 0.44 9.46 -13.28
N VAL A 208 -0.50 10.16 -12.65
CA VAL A 208 -1.08 9.75 -11.35
C VAL A 208 -2.18 8.72 -11.59
N VAL A 209 -1.82 7.45 -11.60
CA VAL A 209 -2.75 6.33 -11.88
C VAL A 209 -2.92 5.38 -10.69
N ALA A 210 -2.00 5.39 -9.74
CA ALA A 210 -2.04 4.57 -8.53
C ALA A 210 -2.14 5.46 -7.27
N PRO A 211 -2.74 4.96 -6.16
CA PRO A 211 -2.83 5.70 -4.91
C PRO A 211 -1.43 5.95 -4.30
N PRO A 212 -1.01 7.22 -4.09
CA PRO A 212 0.29 7.52 -3.50
C PRO A 212 0.46 6.98 -2.09
N ASP A 213 -0.63 6.91 -1.31
CA ASP A 213 -0.59 6.40 0.07
C ASP A 213 -0.18 4.92 0.14
N LYS A 214 -0.59 4.13 -0.86
CA LYS A 214 -0.29 2.70 -0.91
C LYS A 214 1.04 2.39 -1.60
N PHE A 215 1.36 3.09 -2.67
CA PHE A 215 2.50 2.77 -3.54
C PHE A 215 3.61 3.81 -3.52
N GLY A 216 3.32 5.02 -3.07
CA GLY A 216 4.31 6.07 -2.98
C GLY A 216 5.24 5.91 -1.79
N GLU A 217 6.48 6.35 -1.94
CA GLU A 217 7.46 6.40 -0.88
C GLU A 217 7.96 7.83 -0.67
N THR A 218 8.19 8.18 0.59
CA THR A 218 8.95 9.37 0.95
C THR A 218 10.43 9.14 0.63
N LEU A 219 11.24 10.17 0.61
CA LEU A 219 12.69 10.04 0.44
C LEU A 219 13.31 9.18 1.55
N GLN A 220 12.76 9.25 2.76
CA GLN A 220 13.23 8.44 3.88
C GLN A 220 12.96 6.95 3.66
N ASP A 221 11.73 6.60 3.25
CA ASP A 221 11.37 5.22 2.92
C ASP A 221 12.25 4.68 1.80
N GLU A 222 12.48 5.50 0.77
CA GLU A 222 13.31 5.15 -0.38
C GLU A 222 14.78 4.92 0.01
N ARG A 223 15.34 5.72 0.93
CA ARG A 223 16.70 5.53 1.44
C ARG A 223 16.83 4.24 2.25
N ILE A 224 15.83 3.90 3.05
CA ILE A 224 15.81 2.66 3.85
C ILE A 224 15.74 1.43 2.93
N ASN A 225 14.85 1.45 1.96
CA ASN A 225 14.54 0.28 1.13
C ASN A 225 15.47 0.14 -0.09
N GLY A 226 15.84 1.26 -0.72
CA GLY A 226 16.63 1.30 -1.95
C GLY A 226 18.10 1.67 -1.76
N GLY A 227 18.53 1.90 -0.53
CA GLY A 227 19.88 2.34 -0.17
C GLY A 227 20.04 3.86 -0.09
N ALA A 228 20.77 4.35 0.88
CA ALA A 228 21.10 5.77 1.04
C ALA A 228 22.42 6.09 0.31
N PHE A 229 22.55 7.34 -0.15
CA PHE A 229 23.83 7.85 -0.57
C PHE A 229 24.66 8.19 0.67
N ILE A 230 25.80 7.55 0.80
CA ILE A 230 26.72 7.71 1.92
C ILE A 230 28.01 8.26 1.36
N GLY A 231 28.44 9.41 1.88
CA GLY A 231 29.75 9.98 1.53
C GLY A 231 30.90 9.19 2.12
N ALA A 232 32.11 9.51 1.72
CA ALA A 232 33.33 8.92 2.27
C ALA A 232 33.45 9.10 3.79
N ASP A 233 32.80 10.14 4.34
CA ASP A 233 32.77 10.48 5.75
C ASP A 233 31.66 9.72 6.53
N GLY A 234 30.92 8.85 5.89
CA GLY A 234 29.79 8.11 6.48
C GLY A 234 28.56 8.98 6.80
N VAL A 235 28.57 10.24 6.45
CA VAL A 235 27.49 11.21 6.74
C VAL A 235 26.39 11.11 5.69
N GLN A 236 25.16 10.87 6.16
CA GLN A 236 23.97 11.01 5.31
C GLN A 236 23.58 12.49 5.20
N PHE A 237 23.32 12.92 3.98
CA PHE A 237 22.89 14.31 3.74
C PHE A 237 21.47 14.55 4.27
N PRO A 238 21.20 15.74 4.88
CA PRO A 238 19.90 16.06 5.43
C PRO A 238 18.84 16.11 4.30
N HIS A 239 17.80 15.33 4.44
CA HIS A 239 16.72 15.21 3.44
C HIS A 239 15.92 16.51 3.22
N LYS A 240 16.02 17.49 4.10
CA LYS A 240 15.38 18.81 3.95
C LYS A 240 15.90 19.61 2.76
N LEU A 241 17.08 19.29 2.25
CA LEU A 241 17.70 19.97 1.10
C LEU A 241 17.24 19.40 -0.25
N ILE A 242 16.59 18.23 -0.26
CA ILE A 242 16.11 17.61 -1.48
C ILE A 242 14.66 18.01 -1.73
N PRO A 243 14.32 18.57 -2.90
CA PRO A 243 12.94 18.91 -3.24
C PRO A 243 12.00 17.70 -3.12
N ASN A 244 10.81 17.93 -2.60
CA ASN A 244 9.76 16.90 -2.48
C ASN A 244 10.14 15.71 -1.59
N ALA A 245 11.08 15.86 -0.65
CA ALA A 245 11.55 14.80 0.23
C ALA A 245 10.40 14.13 1.05
N GLY A 246 9.44 14.94 1.53
CA GLY A 246 8.29 14.47 2.30
C GLY A 246 7.13 13.92 1.43
N MET A 247 7.18 14.11 0.12
CA MET A 247 6.11 13.64 -0.76
C MET A 247 6.26 12.14 -1.05
N ARG A 248 5.12 11.44 -1.07
CA ARG A 248 5.06 10.03 -1.47
C ARG A 248 5.03 9.94 -2.98
N LEU A 249 6.17 9.58 -3.57
CA LEU A 249 6.36 9.48 -5.01
C LEU A 249 6.54 8.02 -5.44
N TYR A 250 6.21 7.73 -6.71
CA TYR A 250 6.48 6.47 -7.38
C TYR A 250 6.77 6.71 -8.87
N GLY A 251 7.32 5.72 -9.55
CA GLY A 251 7.55 5.76 -10.98
C GLY A 251 8.57 6.81 -11.42
N GLY A 252 8.28 7.50 -12.53
CA GLY A 252 9.15 8.52 -13.09
C GLY A 252 9.47 9.67 -12.14
N ALA A 253 8.51 10.10 -11.32
CA ALA A 253 8.72 11.16 -10.32
C ALA A 253 9.74 10.74 -9.25
N GLN A 254 9.69 9.49 -8.81
CA GLN A 254 10.67 8.91 -7.87
C GLN A 254 12.05 8.81 -8.50
N TYR A 255 12.12 8.37 -9.77
CA TYR A 255 13.37 8.32 -10.53
C TYR A 255 14.03 9.71 -10.63
N HIS A 256 13.28 10.75 -10.99
CA HIS A 256 13.78 12.11 -11.06
C HIS A 256 14.25 12.64 -9.71
N ARG A 257 13.57 12.30 -8.61
CA ARG A 257 14.00 12.67 -7.25
C ARG A 257 15.33 12.01 -6.90
N ALA A 258 15.52 10.73 -7.20
CA ALA A 258 16.78 10.04 -6.95
C ALA A 258 17.94 10.63 -7.77
N MET A 259 17.70 10.99 -9.04
CA MET A 259 18.69 11.69 -9.88
C MET A 259 19.00 13.09 -9.35
N ALA A 260 18.01 13.83 -8.86
CA ALA A 260 18.20 15.15 -8.25
C ALA A 260 19.02 15.05 -6.97
N GLU A 261 18.74 14.04 -6.12
CA GLU A 261 19.54 13.76 -4.92
C GLU A 261 20.99 13.47 -5.28
N PHE A 262 21.22 12.55 -6.22
CA PHE A 262 22.58 12.23 -6.72
C PHE A 262 23.31 13.47 -7.22
N ARG A 263 22.66 14.27 -8.06
CA ARG A 263 23.25 15.50 -8.63
C ARG A 263 23.62 16.50 -7.53
N PHE A 264 22.73 16.69 -6.56
CA PHE A 264 22.97 17.57 -5.44
C PHE A 264 24.16 17.13 -4.59
N LEU A 265 24.22 15.85 -4.26
CA LEU A 265 25.28 15.26 -3.44
C LEU A 265 26.64 15.34 -4.12
N VAL A 266 26.74 14.79 -5.33
CA VAL A 266 28.01 14.77 -6.08
C VAL A 266 28.45 16.18 -6.43
N GLY A 267 27.53 17.10 -6.77
CA GLY A 267 27.81 18.49 -7.02
C GLY A 267 28.42 19.25 -5.82
N GLY A 268 28.08 18.80 -4.60
CA GLY A 268 28.64 19.35 -3.36
C GLY A 268 30.01 18.79 -2.94
N ILE A 269 30.48 17.71 -3.59
CA ILE A 269 31.73 17.06 -3.21
C ILE A 269 32.92 17.95 -3.59
N LYS A 270 33.78 18.19 -2.60
CA LYS A 270 35.06 18.86 -2.78
C LYS A 270 36.16 17.83 -3.07
N CYS A 271 37.20 18.27 -3.77
CA CYS A 271 38.37 17.42 -3.97
C CYS A 271 38.97 16.99 -2.61
N PRO A 272 39.21 15.71 -2.40
CA PRO A 272 39.89 15.23 -1.19
C PRO A 272 41.25 15.91 -1.00
N PRO A 273 41.77 16.01 0.24
CA PRO A 273 43.09 16.56 0.51
C PRO A 273 44.15 15.78 -0.28
N ILE A 274 45.16 16.51 -0.74
CA ILE A 274 46.27 15.99 -1.55
C ILE A 274 47.51 16.05 -0.70
N THR A 275 48.24 14.93 -0.62
CA THR A 275 49.49 14.86 0.13
C THR A 275 50.68 15.22 -0.75
N ARG A 276 51.77 15.66 -0.12
CA ARG A 276 53.05 15.90 -0.82
C ARG A 276 53.57 14.62 -1.51
N GLU A 277 53.39 13.48 -0.84
CA GLU A 277 53.78 12.17 -1.39
C GLU A 277 53.03 11.83 -2.69
N GLU A 278 51.73 12.15 -2.75
CA GLU A 278 50.92 11.94 -3.96
C GLU A 278 51.45 12.81 -5.11
N ILE A 279 51.85 14.06 -4.83
CA ILE A 279 52.43 14.95 -5.84
C ILE A 279 53.73 14.39 -6.38
N VAL A 280 54.62 13.96 -5.48
CA VAL A 280 55.92 13.39 -5.86
C VAL A 280 55.77 12.09 -6.66
N ASN A 281 54.85 11.20 -6.21
CA ASN A 281 54.60 9.91 -6.89
C ASN A 281 53.90 10.08 -8.22
N ALA A 282 53.13 11.15 -8.43
CA ALA A 282 52.47 11.43 -9.70
C ALA A 282 53.39 12.03 -10.76
N CYS A 283 54.58 12.53 -10.34
CA CYS A 283 55.61 12.97 -11.28
C CYS A 283 56.21 11.76 -12.02
N GLY A 284 55.96 11.67 -13.32
CA GLY A 284 56.49 10.58 -14.14
C GLY A 284 57.97 10.78 -14.52
N VAL A 285 58.58 9.74 -15.11
CA VAL A 285 59.99 9.76 -15.56
C VAL A 285 60.21 10.86 -16.60
N GLU A 286 59.23 11.13 -17.44
CA GLU A 286 59.29 12.20 -18.46
C GLU A 286 59.35 13.60 -17.82
N ASP A 287 58.73 13.79 -16.65
CA ASP A 287 58.73 15.06 -15.92
C ASP A 287 60.11 15.38 -15.33
N ILE A 288 61.02 14.38 -15.18
CA ILE A 288 62.35 14.55 -14.66
C ILE A 288 63.29 15.12 -15.71
N HIS A 289 63.05 14.79 -16.99
CA HIS A 289 63.92 15.19 -18.08
C HIS A 289 63.58 16.54 -18.72
N ASP A 290 62.24 16.87 -18.81
CA ASP A 290 61.75 18.05 -19.51
C ASP A 290 61.35 19.25 -18.59
N GLY A 291 61.67 19.18 -17.30
CA GLY A 291 61.10 20.11 -16.33
C GLY A 291 59.72 19.68 -15.92
N THR A 292 59.32 19.99 -14.71
CA THR A 292 58.08 19.52 -14.09
C THR A 292 56.84 19.91 -14.90
N ASN A 293 56.18 18.88 -15.46
CA ASN A 293 54.89 19.05 -16.14
C ASN A 293 53.76 19.06 -15.09
N TYR A 294 53.56 20.21 -14.45
CA TYR A 294 52.55 20.36 -13.38
C TYR A 294 51.13 20.00 -13.82
N SER A 295 50.81 20.25 -15.08
CA SER A 295 49.50 19.94 -15.63
C SER A 295 49.27 18.44 -15.71
N ARG A 296 50.26 17.66 -16.12
CA ARG A 296 50.18 16.20 -16.19
C ARG A 296 50.08 15.60 -14.81
N THR A 297 50.93 16.02 -13.88
CA THR A 297 50.89 15.59 -12.48
C THR A 297 49.52 15.89 -11.86
N ALA A 298 49.00 17.11 -12.06
CA ALA A 298 47.68 17.51 -11.57
C ALA A 298 46.56 16.67 -12.19
N CYS A 299 46.61 16.34 -13.51
CA CYS A 299 45.63 15.48 -14.14
C CYS A 299 45.65 14.05 -13.57
N VAL A 300 46.84 13.48 -13.34
CA VAL A 300 46.98 12.12 -12.79
C VAL A 300 46.34 12.05 -11.40
N ILE A 301 46.64 13.02 -10.54
CA ILE A 301 46.08 13.09 -9.17
C ILE A 301 44.57 13.32 -9.23
N ALA A 302 44.11 14.29 -10.02
CA ALA A 302 42.70 14.64 -10.11
C ALA A 302 41.85 13.46 -10.62
N VAL A 303 42.34 12.73 -11.63
CA VAL A 303 41.64 11.53 -12.15
C VAL A 303 41.57 10.43 -11.11
N ALA A 304 42.69 10.15 -10.39
CA ALA A 304 42.70 9.16 -9.32
C ALA A 304 41.70 9.54 -8.19
N LYS A 305 41.77 10.78 -7.70
CA LYS A 305 40.86 11.28 -6.66
C LYS A 305 39.40 11.26 -7.12
N ALA A 306 39.13 11.64 -8.36
CA ALA A 306 37.77 11.62 -8.91
C ALA A 306 37.22 10.19 -9.01
N ARG A 307 38.03 9.24 -9.49
CA ARG A 307 37.66 7.84 -9.55
C ARG A 307 37.28 7.31 -8.16
N ASP A 308 38.18 7.42 -7.22
CA ASP A 308 38.01 6.87 -5.87
C ASP A 308 36.82 7.53 -5.14
N THR A 309 36.55 8.80 -5.44
CA THR A 309 35.46 9.55 -4.82
C THR A 309 34.11 9.22 -5.46
N PHE A 310 34.01 9.10 -6.79
CA PHE A 310 32.73 8.99 -7.49
C PHE A 310 32.26 7.56 -7.73
N GLU A 311 33.16 6.59 -7.74
CA GLU A 311 32.82 5.16 -7.93
C GLU A 311 31.77 4.66 -6.92
N PRO A 312 31.87 4.92 -5.60
CA PRO A 312 30.87 4.50 -4.63
C PRO A 312 29.48 5.11 -4.90
N PHE A 313 29.44 6.39 -5.28
CA PHE A 313 28.17 7.06 -5.58
C PHE A 313 27.51 6.52 -6.87
N LEU A 314 28.31 6.10 -7.84
CA LEU A 314 27.81 5.47 -9.05
C LEU A 314 27.13 4.12 -8.74
N HIS A 315 27.74 3.32 -7.87
CA HIS A 315 27.16 2.07 -7.40
C HIS A 315 25.86 2.28 -6.61
N GLN A 316 25.86 3.26 -5.74
CA GLN A 316 24.69 3.61 -4.93
C GLN A 316 23.53 4.14 -5.80
N LEU A 317 23.85 4.95 -6.83
CA LEU A 317 22.86 5.41 -7.80
C LEU A 317 22.25 4.24 -8.58
N GLY A 318 23.08 3.34 -9.12
CA GLY A 318 22.62 2.18 -9.86
C GLY A 318 21.67 1.31 -9.03
N SER A 319 22.06 1.00 -7.80
CA SER A 319 21.23 0.22 -6.88
C SER A 319 19.89 0.91 -6.56
N ARG A 320 19.93 2.23 -6.33
CA ARG A 320 18.74 3.02 -6.06
C ARG A 320 17.78 3.05 -7.26
N LEU A 321 18.28 3.29 -8.45
CA LEU A 321 17.47 3.33 -9.66
C LEU A 321 16.92 1.96 -10.01
N LEU A 322 17.70 0.91 -9.85
CA LEU A 322 17.23 -0.48 -10.00
C LEU A 322 16.09 -0.80 -9.03
N TYR A 323 16.22 -0.42 -7.78
CA TYR A 323 15.15 -0.57 -6.78
C TYR A 323 13.86 0.14 -7.23
N ILE A 324 13.95 1.40 -7.67
CA ILE A 324 12.79 2.17 -8.15
C ILE A 324 12.13 1.50 -9.35
N LEU A 325 12.93 0.99 -10.29
CA LEU A 325 12.41 0.29 -11.48
C LEU A 325 11.72 -1.01 -11.11
N LYS A 326 12.29 -1.81 -10.21
CA LYS A 326 11.64 -3.06 -9.72
C LYS A 326 10.29 -2.79 -9.05
N ARG A 327 10.12 -1.67 -8.38
CA ARG A 327 8.84 -1.28 -7.78
C ARG A 327 7.73 -0.95 -8.79
N LEU A 328 8.08 -0.69 -10.04
CA LEU A 328 7.06 -0.47 -11.09
C LEU A 328 6.24 -1.73 -11.37
N LEU A 329 6.83 -2.91 -11.18
CA LEU A 329 6.16 -4.17 -11.44
C LEU A 329 4.90 -4.38 -10.57
N PRO A 330 4.96 -4.35 -9.23
CA PRO A 330 3.77 -4.53 -8.41
C PRO A 330 2.73 -3.43 -8.62
N ILE A 331 3.14 -2.22 -8.96
CA ILE A 331 2.21 -1.12 -9.28
C ILE A 331 1.50 -1.39 -10.61
N SER A 332 2.24 -1.83 -11.63
CA SER A 332 1.66 -2.18 -12.93
C SER A 332 0.67 -3.33 -12.82
N VAL A 333 1.01 -4.38 -12.05
CA VAL A 333 0.12 -5.52 -11.78
C VAL A 333 -1.15 -5.06 -11.04
N PHE A 334 -1.02 -4.20 -10.04
CA PHE A 334 -2.18 -3.63 -9.34
C PHE A 334 -3.10 -2.86 -10.28
N LEU A 335 -2.55 -2.04 -11.18
CA LEU A 335 -3.33 -1.29 -12.16
C LEU A 335 -4.05 -2.20 -13.16
N LEU A 336 -3.41 -3.31 -13.53
CA LEU A 336 -4.04 -4.33 -14.37
C LEU A 336 -5.19 -5.03 -13.65
N GLN A 337 -5.00 -5.40 -12.40
CA GLN A 337 -6.05 -6.04 -11.58
C GLN A 337 -7.24 -5.12 -11.32
N LYS A 338 -7.01 -3.81 -11.24
CA LYS A 338 -8.07 -2.81 -11.06
C LYS A 338 -8.94 -2.65 -12.31
N ASP A 339 -8.32 -2.69 -13.48
CA ASP A 339 -9.01 -2.43 -14.76
C ASP A 339 -9.63 -3.70 -15.37
N SER A 340 -9.14 -4.88 -15.02
CA SER A 340 -9.64 -6.15 -15.52
C SER A 340 -9.45 -7.27 -14.49
N GLU A 341 -10.51 -7.99 -14.16
CA GLU A 341 -10.45 -9.27 -13.40
C GLU A 341 -9.68 -10.37 -14.16
N TYR A 342 -8.98 -10.01 -15.21
CA TYR A 342 -8.52 -10.87 -16.31
C TYR A 342 -7.43 -11.88 -15.95
N LEU A 343 -6.80 -11.79 -14.76
CA LEU A 343 -5.64 -12.62 -14.42
C LEU A 343 -5.63 -13.15 -12.98
N SER A 344 -6.75 -13.07 -12.28
CA SER A 344 -6.88 -13.77 -11.01
C SER A 344 -6.76 -15.29 -11.27
N GLY A 345 -5.68 -15.88 -10.77
CA GLY A 345 -5.42 -17.31 -10.89
C GLY A 345 -4.17 -17.72 -11.69
N HIS A 346 -3.56 -16.81 -12.45
CA HIS A 346 -2.34 -17.11 -13.23
C HIS A 346 -1.05 -16.64 -12.54
N GLU A 347 -0.86 -17.04 -11.30
CA GLU A 347 0.31 -16.64 -10.50
C GLU A 347 1.65 -17.09 -11.09
N VAL A 348 1.68 -18.27 -11.73
CA VAL A 348 2.90 -18.80 -12.35
C VAL A 348 3.31 -17.92 -13.53
N PHE A 349 2.35 -17.55 -14.36
CA PHE A 349 2.57 -16.62 -15.48
C PHE A 349 3.06 -15.25 -15.00
N LEU A 350 2.43 -14.67 -13.98
CA LEU A 350 2.85 -13.40 -13.39
C LEU A 350 4.27 -13.47 -12.82
N ARG A 351 4.63 -14.58 -12.16
CA ARG A 351 6.00 -14.81 -11.66
C ARG A 351 7.03 -14.88 -12.80
N ARG A 352 6.69 -15.51 -13.94
CA ARG A 352 7.55 -15.57 -15.10
C ARG A 352 7.79 -14.17 -15.67
N VAL A 353 6.74 -13.38 -15.90
CA VAL A 353 6.85 -11.98 -16.36
C VAL A 353 7.68 -11.15 -15.39
N ALA A 354 7.46 -11.33 -14.09
CA ALA A 354 8.23 -10.64 -13.03
C ALA A 354 9.71 -11.04 -13.09
N SER A 355 10.02 -12.31 -13.28
CA SER A 355 11.40 -12.79 -13.39
C SER A 355 12.09 -12.22 -14.64
N ALA A 356 11.43 -12.27 -15.80
CA ALA A 356 11.96 -11.71 -17.03
C ALA A 356 12.21 -10.19 -16.92
N PHE A 357 11.25 -9.45 -16.33
CA PHE A 357 11.39 -8.02 -16.06
C PHE A 357 12.58 -7.72 -15.16
N ASN A 358 12.67 -8.41 -14.02
CA ASN A 358 13.74 -8.19 -13.04
C ASN A 358 15.12 -8.52 -13.62
N ASN A 359 15.24 -9.65 -14.32
CA ASN A 359 16.49 -10.06 -14.96
C ASN A 359 16.93 -9.04 -16.02
N PHE A 360 15.98 -8.53 -16.82
CA PHE A 360 16.27 -7.48 -17.79
C PHE A 360 16.72 -6.19 -17.12
N ALA A 361 16.02 -5.73 -16.07
CA ALA A 361 16.36 -4.52 -15.34
C ALA A 361 17.75 -4.62 -14.70
N GLU A 362 18.08 -5.77 -14.09
CA GLU A 362 19.40 -6.03 -13.47
C GLU A 362 20.52 -6.06 -14.52
N SER A 363 20.32 -6.77 -15.62
CA SER A 363 21.32 -6.84 -16.70
C SER A 363 21.55 -5.49 -17.34
N THR A 364 20.48 -4.71 -17.53
CA THR A 364 20.55 -3.37 -18.13
C THR A 364 21.21 -2.37 -17.18
N GLU A 365 20.91 -2.42 -15.86
CA GLU A 365 21.59 -1.61 -14.84
C GLU A 365 23.09 -1.91 -14.81
N LYS A 366 23.46 -3.20 -14.75
CA LYS A 366 24.84 -3.64 -14.73
C LYS A 366 25.59 -3.12 -15.96
N SER A 367 25.04 -3.30 -17.17
CA SER A 367 25.64 -2.79 -18.41
C SER A 367 25.75 -1.26 -18.44
N CYS A 368 24.74 -0.55 -17.92
CA CYS A 368 24.78 0.92 -17.82
C CYS A 368 25.89 1.38 -16.86
N ARG A 369 26.01 0.76 -15.72
CA ARG A 369 27.03 1.05 -14.71
C ARG A 369 28.44 0.78 -15.23
N GLU A 370 28.65 -0.35 -15.93
CA GLU A 370 29.91 -0.67 -16.56
C GLU A 370 30.33 0.42 -17.56
N LYS A 371 29.41 0.91 -18.41
CA LYS A 371 29.66 2.03 -19.31
C LYS A 371 29.99 3.35 -18.62
N CYS A 372 29.34 3.60 -17.45
CA CYS A 372 29.67 4.77 -16.64
C CYS A 372 31.06 4.63 -16.01
N MET A 373 31.45 3.41 -15.60
CA MET A 373 32.77 3.14 -15.04
C MET A 373 33.87 3.24 -16.13
N GLU A 374 33.63 2.70 -17.31
CA GLU A 374 34.53 2.86 -18.45
C GLU A 374 34.77 4.34 -18.77
N ASP A 375 33.71 5.15 -18.74
CA ASP A 375 33.80 6.59 -18.95
C ASP A 375 34.59 7.27 -17.84
N LEU A 376 34.35 6.92 -16.59
CA LEU A 376 35.08 7.47 -15.45
C LEU A 376 36.58 7.12 -15.51
N VAL A 377 36.95 5.93 -15.97
CA VAL A 377 38.34 5.44 -16.00
C VAL A 377 39.08 5.90 -17.24
N SER A 378 38.47 5.81 -18.44
CA SER A 378 39.13 6.05 -19.71
C SER A 378 38.94 7.47 -20.23
N THR A 379 37.70 7.95 -20.23
CA THR A 379 37.36 9.22 -20.87
C THR A 379 37.77 10.42 -20.04
N THR A 380 37.70 10.33 -18.71
CA THR A 380 38.13 11.40 -17.82
C THR A 380 39.59 11.78 -18.01
N ARG A 381 40.42 10.84 -18.39
CA ARG A 381 41.83 11.07 -18.69
C ARG A 381 42.02 12.08 -19.83
N TYR A 382 41.23 11.97 -20.90
CA TYR A 382 41.29 12.87 -22.06
C TYR A 382 40.44 14.13 -21.90
N VAL A 383 39.29 13.98 -21.25
CA VAL A 383 38.35 15.10 -20.97
C VAL A 383 38.98 16.08 -20.01
N SER A 384 39.70 15.63 -19.00
CA SER A 384 40.38 16.51 -18.04
C SER A 384 41.37 17.44 -18.73
N TRP A 385 42.12 16.93 -19.69
CA TRP A 385 43.03 17.74 -20.50
C TRP A 385 42.31 18.72 -21.42
N SER A 386 41.25 18.30 -22.07
CA SER A 386 40.42 19.18 -22.92
C SER A 386 39.71 20.26 -22.13
N LEU A 387 39.19 19.95 -20.94
CA LEU A 387 38.55 20.89 -20.05
C LEU A 387 39.53 21.91 -19.46
N HIS A 388 40.74 21.48 -19.12
CA HIS A 388 41.82 22.36 -18.69
C HIS A 388 42.18 23.40 -19.78
N ASN A 389 42.26 22.94 -21.02
CA ASN A 389 42.55 23.83 -22.15
C ASN A 389 41.40 24.79 -22.50
N LYS A 390 40.13 24.38 -22.30
CA LYS A 390 38.97 25.24 -22.56
C LYS A 390 38.70 26.23 -21.40
N SER A 391 39.05 25.90 -20.18
CA SER A 391 38.75 26.70 -18.99
C SER A 391 39.86 27.63 -18.58
N ARG A 392 40.48 28.34 -19.54
CA ARG A 392 41.44 29.41 -19.24
C ARG A 392 40.85 30.52 -18.38
N ALA A 393 39.50 30.70 -18.38
CA ALA A 393 38.81 31.60 -17.48
C ALA A 393 38.89 31.17 -16.00
N GLY A 394 38.85 29.86 -15.72
CA GLY A 394 39.02 29.33 -14.35
C GLY A 394 40.47 29.47 -13.85
N LEU A 395 41.47 29.38 -14.72
CA LEU A 395 42.87 29.65 -14.38
C LEU A 395 43.05 31.12 -13.98
N ARG A 396 42.38 32.06 -14.65
CA ARG A 396 42.36 33.47 -14.29
C ARG A 396 41.74 33.69 -12.90
N GLN A 397 40.55 33.17 -12.63
CA GLN A 397 39.95 33.27 -11.32
C GLN A 397 40.82 32.68 -10.21
N PHE A 398 41.52 31.61 -10.52
CA PHE A 398 42.46 31.00 -9.60
C PHE A 398 43.67 31.90 -9.35
N LEU A 399 44.31 32.45 -10.41
CA LEU A 399 45.44 33.37 -10.32
C LEU A 399 45.05 34.68 -9.60
N ASP A 400 43.86 35.20 -9.87
CA ASP A 400 43.31 36.38 -9.19
C ASP A 400 43.05 36.14 -7.69
N SER A 401 42.61 34.92 -7.31
CA SER A 401 42.46 34.55 -5.91
C SER A 401 43.78 34.41 -5.15
N PHE A 402 44.88 34.11 -5.84
CA PHE A 402 46.23 34.04 -5.26
C PHE A 402 46.94 35.38 -5.26
N GLY A 403 46.68 36.26 -6.24
CA GLY A 403 47.26 37.60 -6.31
C GLY A 403 46.66 38.58 -5.33
N GLY A 404 45.45 38.30 -4.83
CA GLY A 404 44.74 39.15 -3.89
C GLY A 404 45.22 39.07 -2.42
N THR A 405 46.11 38.13 -2.09
CA THR A 405 46.50 37.87 -0.68
C THR A 405 47.76 38.60 -0.21
N GLU A 406 48.46 39.33 -1.09
CA GLU A 406 49.67 40.05 -0.68
C GLU A 406 49.50 41.59 -0.43
N HIS A 407 48.31 42.17 -0.67
CA HIS A 407 48.09 43.60 -0.46
C HIS A 407 46.80 43.96 0.28
N SER A 408 46.55 43.39 1.43
CA SER A 408 45.59 44.00 2.39
C SER A 408 45.79 43.57 3.82
N ASN A 409 46.94 43.98 4.40
CA ASN A 409 47.04 44.24 5.83
C ASN A 409 47.06 45.75 6.03
N ALA A 410 45.95 46.40 5.95
CA ALA A 410 45.72 47.69 6.61
C ALA A 410 44.22 47.96 6.73
N CYS A 411 43.80 47.92 7.95
CA CYS A 411 42.71 48.71 8.57
C CYS A 411 41.28 48.63 8.04
N ASN A 412 40.51 48.13 8.96
CA ASN A 412 39.28 48.68 9.52
C ASN A 412 37.99 47.91 9.27
N ASN A 413 37.54 47.46 10.38
CA ASN A 413 36.30 46.86 10.79
C ASN A 413 35.03 47.69 10.49
N PRO A 414 33.89 47.23 10.92
CA PRO A 414 32.73 46.88 10.08
C PRO A 414 31.53 47.78 10.41
N THR A 415 30.52 47.75 9.61
CA THR A 415 29.16 47.88 10.15
C THR A 415 28.09 47.39 9.19
N ALA A 416 27.19 46.70 9.79
CA ALA A 416 25.93 46.13 9.37
C ALA A 416 24.98 47.08 8.60
N THR A 417 24.09 46.48 7.83
CA THR A 417 22.63 46.72 7.78
C THR A 417 22.11 46.07 6.50
N VAL A 418 21.41 44.96 6.56
CA VAL A 418 19.98 44.72 6.83
C VAL A 418 19.04 45.34 5.78
N LEU A 419 18.28 44.39 5.21
CA LEU A 419 16.89 44.47 4.76
C LEU A 419 16.52 45.15 3.42
N SER A 420 15.84 44.42 2.70
CA SER A 420 14.40 44.25 2.34
C SER A 420 14.17 44.42 0.86
N GLN A 421 13.65 43.38 0.30
CA GLN A 421 12.23 43.13 -0.07
C GLN A 421 11.66 43.99 -1.20
N THR A 422 11.10 43.23 -2.09
CA THR A 422 9.78 43.34 -2.74
C THR A 422 9.67 43.93 -4.13
N SER A 423 9.15 43.04 -4.94
CA SER A 423 7.93 43.09 -5.79
C SER A 423 7.95 43.92 -7.07
N ALA A 424 7.75 43.13 -8.11
CA ALA A 424 6.65 43.17 -9.07
C ALA A 424 6.31 44.53 -9.74
N HIS A 425 6.31 44.57 -11.03
CA HIS A 425 5.14 44.68 -11.88
C HIS A 425 5.49 44.88 -13.37
N GLU A 426 4.73 44.18 -14.14
CA GLU A 426 4.46 44.29 -15.56
C GLU A 426 4.35 45.67 -16.15
N LYS A 427 4.70 45.80 -17.41
CA LYS A 427 3.85 46.17 -18.58
C LYS A 427 4.71 46.56 -19.77
N GLU A 428 4.59 45.81 -20.82
CA GLU A 428 4.05 46.11 -22.16
C GLU A 428 4.32 47.50 -22.74
N ASP A 429 4.81 47.45 -23.92
CA ASP A 429 4.32 47.97 -25.17
C ASP A 429 5.28 48.83 -26.03
N THR A 430 5.44 48.29 -27.20
CA THR A 430 5.35 48.84 -28.58
C THR A 430 6.41 49.80 -29.12
N LYS A 431 6.97 49.27 -30.19
CA LYS A 431 7.16 49.84 -31.54
C LYS A 431 8.02 51.06 -31.75
N SER A 432 9.00 50.89 -32.55
CA SER A 432 9.13 51.36 -33.95
C SER A 432 10.58 51.75 -34.27
N GLN A 433 11.06 51.11 -35.31
CA GLN A 433 12.12 51.66 -36.17
C GLN A 433 11.58 52.91 -36.93
N PRO A 434 12.37 53.80 -37.51
CA PRO A 434 13.36 53.47 -38.50
C PRO A 434 14.59 54.41 -38.63
N ASP A 435 15.54 53.85 -39.35
CA ASP A 435 16.39 54.43 -40.40
C ASP A 435 17.35 55.63 -40.22
N VAL A 436 18.56 55.32 -40.61
CA VAL A 436 19.46 55.97 -41.63
C VAL A 436 20.35 57.14 -41.18
N LYS A 437 21.59 56.94 -41.35
CA LYS A 437 22.71 57.55 -42.09
C LYS A 437 23.97 57.80 -41.31
N LEU A 438 24.95 57.03 -41.73
CA LEU A 438 26.25 57.43 -42.26
C LEU A 438 26.77 58.83 -41.93
N SER A 439 27.89 58.88 -41.21
CA SER A 439 29.10 59.53 -41.68
C SER A 439 30.22 59.46 -40.61
N HIS A 440 31.34 58.97 -41.07
CA HIS A 440 32.72 59.29 -40.79
C HIS A 440 33.10 60.08 -39.52
N VAL A 441 34.01 59.57 -38.71
CA VAL A 441 35.43 59.91 -38.68
C VAL A 441 36.12 59.29 -37.46
N ALA A 442 37.14 58.61 -37.73
CA ALA A 442 38.30 58.13 -37.01
C ALA A 442 38.62 58.66 -35.60
N SER A 443 39.24 57.71 -34.96
CA SER A 443 40.27 57.81 -33.91
C SER A 443 39.77 57.67 -32.48
N GLY A 444 40.23 56.60 -31.89
CA GLY A 444 40.24 56.51 -30.44
C GLY A 444 40.39 55.09 -29.93
N THR A 445 41.59 54.57 -30.02
CA THR A 445 42.20 53.63 -29.07
C THR A 445 41.53 52.29 -28.83
N ASP A 446 42.00 51.29 -29.53
CA ASP A 446 42.12 49.89 -29.21
C ASP A 446 42.90 49.69 -27.89
N SER A 447 42.28 49.96 -26.75
CA SER A 447 42.87 49.59 -25.46
C SER A 447 42.33 48.27 -24.90
N SER A 448 41.20 47.77 -25.41
CA SER A 448 40.64 46.52 -24.96
C SER A 448 41.21 45.28 -25.65
N SER A 449 41.62 45.38 -26.91
CA SER A 449 42.25 44.26 -27.64
C SER A 449 43.71 44.06 -27.25
N SER A 450 44.43 45.11 -26.86
CA SER A 450 45.80 45.00 -26.36
C SER A 450 45.90 44.43 -24.96
N ILE A 451 44.90 44.66 -24.11
CA ILE A 451 44.81 44.06 -22.79
C ILE A 451 44.50 42.57 -22.89
N GLN A 452 43.58 42.17 -23.75
CA GLN A 452 43.28 40.73 -23.97
C GLN A 452 44.45 39.98 -24.60
N THR A 453 45.22 40.58 -25.52
CA THR A 453 46.42 39.94 -26.10
C THR A 453 47.58 39.88 -25.12
N THR A 454 47.73 40.88 -24.21
CA THR A 454 48.75 40.86 -23.16
C THR A 454 48.40 39.85 -22.07
N GLU A 455 47.13 39.72 -21.68
CA GLU A 455 46.67 38.72 -20.72
C GLU A 455 46.76 37.28 -21.24
N THR A 456 46.46 37.02 -22.53
CA THR A 456 46.68 35.72 -23.14
C THR A 456 48.17 35.39 -23.26
N LYS A 457 48.99 36.38 -23.59
CA LYS A 457 50.47 36.23 -23.59
C LYS A 457 51.02 35.99 -22.19
N LEU A 458 50.46 36.63 -21.15
CA LEU A 458 50.83 36.40 -19.76
C LEU A 458 50.43 35.01 -19.30
N ALA A 459 49.22 34.54 -19.66
CA ALA A 459 48.77 33.18 -19.36
C ALA A 459 49.64 32.14 -20.10
N ASP A 460 49.98 32.38 -21.38
CA ASP A 460 50.87 31.52 -22.15
C ASP A 460 52.31 31.56 -21.61
N LEU A 461 52.77 32.71 -21.11
CA LEU A 461 54.09 32.87 -20.47
C LEU A 461 54.11 32.18 -19.09
N LEU A 462 53.06 32.32 -18.31
CA LEU A 462 52.90 31.58 -17.04
C LEU A 462 52.81 30.07 -17.28
N ASP A 463 52.09 29.64 -18.30
CA ASP A 463 52.02 28.23 -18.69
C ASP A 463 53.43 27.75 -19.11
N SER A 464 54.18 28.48 -19.94
CA SER A 464 55.53 28.14 -20.32
C SER A 464 56.55 28.23 -19.15
N THR A 465 56.39 29.13 -18.21
CA THR A 465 57.29 29.25 -17.03
C THR A 465 56.97 28.18 -15.98
N LEU A 466 55.70 27.76 -15.86
CA LEU A 466 55.32 26.63 -15.03
C LEU A 466 55.93 25.32 -15.51
N TRP A 467 56.19 25.19 -16.81
CA TRP A 467 56.82 24.00 -17.41
C TRP A 467 58.34 23.94 -17.15
N ASN A 468 58.97 25.07 -16.84
CA ASN A 468 60.44 25.17 -16.72
C ASN A 468 60.95 25.27 -15.27
N ARG A 469 60.11 25.28 -14.26
CA ARG A 469 60.56 25.41 -12.84
C ARG A 469 60.58 24.06 -12.14
N ARG A 470 61.74 23.71 -11.56
CA ARG A 470 61.88 22.57 -10.61
C ARG A 470 61.04 22.80 -9.37
N LEU A 471 60.56 21.71 -8.75
CA LEU A 471 59.75 21.63 -7.55
C LEU A 471 60.27 22.59 -6.41
N ALA A 472 59.77 23.81 -6.40
CA ALA A 472 59.90 24.74 -5.29
C ALA A 472 58.60 24.68 -4.41
N PRO A 473 58.62 25.07 -3.18
CA PRO A 473 57.39 25.08 -2.32
C PRO A 473 56.20 25.82 -2.92
N SER A 474 56.45 26.81 -3.82
CA SER A 474 55.43 27.45 -4.63
C SER A 474 54.78 26.53 -5.68
N SER A 475 55.53 25.52 -6.17
CA SER A 475 55.05 24.57 -7.18
C SER A 475 54.00 23.61 -6.64
N GLU A 476 54.12 23.20 -5.36
CA GLU A 476 53.12 22.37 -4.70
C GLU A 476 51.75 23.05 -4.64
N ARG A 477 51.71 24.36 -4.36
CA ARG A 477 50.50 25.17 -4.34
C ARG A 477 49.84 25.27 -5.71
N ILE A 478 50.65 25.38 -6.76
CA ILE A 478 50.17 25.42 -8.14
C ILE A 478 49.54 24.07 -8.53
N VAL A 479 50.22 22.95 -8.28
CA VAL A 479 49.67 21.61 -8.51
C VAL A 479 48.38 21.42 -7.74
N TYR A 480 48.34 21.83 -6.46
CA TYR A 480 47.15 21.75 -5.65
C TYR A 480 45.94 22.48 -6.27
N GLY A 481 46.17 23.73 -6.71
CA GLY A 481 45.11 24.52 -7.33
C GLY A 481 44.66 23.93 -8.68
N LEU A 482 45.59 23.44 -9.50
CA LEU A 482 45.26 22.75 -10.74
C LEU A 482 44.45 21.49 -10.49
N VAL A 483 44.82 20.66 -9.52
CA VAL A 483 44.07 19.46 -9.15
C VAL A 483 42.64 19.81 -8.74
N GLN A 484 42.46 20.85 -7.91
CA GLN A 484 41.11 21.31 -7.50
C GLN A 484 40.26 21.72 -8.70
N GLN A 485 40.84 22.47 -9.64
CA GLN A 485 40.13 22.92 -10.84
C GLN A 485 39.81 21.75 -11.79
N ILE A 486 40.75 20.84 -12.04
CA ILE A 486 40.54 19.66 -12.89
C ILE A 486 39.51 18.72 -12.26
N PHE A 487 39.59 18.48 -10.94
CA PHE A 487 38.62 17.69 -10.20
C PHE A 487 37.21 18.27 -10.33
N HIS A 488 37.06 19.59 -10.21
CA HIS A 488 35.78 20.27 -10.42
C HIS A 488 35.25 20.04 -11.84
N GLY A 489 36.11 20.19 -12.86
CA GLY A 489 35.73 19.94 -14.25
C GLY A 489 35.33 18.48 -14.51
N ILE A 490 36.03 17.51 -13.92
CA ILE A 490 35.69 16.09 -13.98
C ILE A 490 34.34 15.85 -13.29
N ARG A 491 34.10 16.46 -12.14
CA ARG A 491 32.84 16.36 -11.41
C ARG A 491 31.64 16.82 -12.24
N GLU A 492 31.74 18.01 -12.84
CA GLU A 492 30.69 18.54 -13.71
C GLU A 492 30.43 17.65 -14.94
N TYR A 493 31.49 17.19 -15.58
CA TYR A 493 31.38 16.23 -16.66
C TYR A 493 30.75 14.93 -16.22
N PHE A 494 31.19 14.37 -15.10
CA PHE A 494 30.67 13.11 -14.54
C PHE A 494 29.17 13.20 -14.25
N LEU A 495 28.70 14.31 -13.67
CA LEU A 495 27.29 14.53 -13.40
C LEU A 495 26.44 14.46 -14.67
N VAL A 496 26.84 15.23 -15.69
CA VAL A 496 26.10 15.29 -16.97
C VAL A 496 26.18 13.96 -17.71
N SER A 497 27.37 13.37 -17.79
CA SER A 497 27.60 12.10 -18.48
C SER A 497 26.84 10.94 -17.82
N THR A 498 26.85 10.87 -16.47
CA THR A 498 26.16 9.81 -15.73
C THR A 498 24.65 9.92 -15.92
N GLU A 499 24.07 11.11 -15.78
CA GLU A 499 22.64 11.32 -16.01
C GLU A 499 22.23 10.91 -17.43
N LEU A 500 22.99 11.36 -18.43
CA LEU A 500 22.74 11.01 -19.82
C LEU A 500 22.81 9.50 -20.04
N LYS A 501 23.82 8.84 -19.47
CA LYS A 501 24.00 7.39 -19.61
C LYS A 501 22.89 6.59 -18.94
N PHE A 502 22.48 6.95 -17.72
CA PHE A 502 21.37 6.28 -17.07
C PHE A 502 20.06 6.46 -17.84
N ASN A 503 19.82 7.64 -18.40
CA ASN A 503 18.65 7.85 -19.25
C ASN A 503 18.73 7.02 -20.54
N CYS A 504 19.88 7.01 -21.24
CA CYS A 504 20.03 6.33 -22.52
C CYS A 504 20.20 4.81 -22.40
N PHE A 505 20.91 4.32 -21.39
CA PHE A 505 21.29 2.91 -21.27
C PHE A 505 20.55 2.14 -20.18
N LEU A 506 19.79 2.80 -19.31
CA LEU A 506 18.91 2.16 -18.34
C LEU A 506 17.45 2.42 -18.67
N LEU A 507 17.02 3.69 -18.69
CA LEU A 507 15.61 4.06 -18.85
C LEU A 507 15.08 3.76 -20.26
N MET A 508 15.78 4.20 -21.30
CA MET A 508 15.37 3.97 -22.70
C MET A 508 15.24 2.49 -23.06
N PRO A 509 16.18 1.59 -22.71
CA PRO A 509 16.00 0.17 -22.97
C PRO A 509 14.77 -0.46 -22.32
N ILE A 510 14.34 0.02 -21.14
CA ILE A 510 13.10 -0.44 -20.49
C ILE A 510 11.88 -0.01 -21.32
N VAL A 511 11.93 1.15 -21.95
CA VAL A 511 10.85 1.63 -22.82
C VAL A 511 10.86 0.93 -24.18
N ASP A 512 12.05 0.76 -24.79
CA ASP A 512 12.17 0.36 -26.20
C ASP A 512 12.44 -1.13 -26.39
N LYS A 513 13.30 -1.75 -25.56
CA LYS A 513 13.77 -3.13 -25.74
C LYS A 513 13.01 -4.15 -24.91
N LEU A 514 12.59 -3.78 -23.70
CA LEU A 514 11.84 -4.68 -22.82
C LEU A 514 10.56 -5.22 -23.48
N PRO A 515 9.77 -4.43 -24.23
CA PRO A 515 8.59 -4.94 -24.91
C PRO A 515 8.89 -6.09 -25.88
N ALA A 516 9.93 -5.97 -26.66
CA ALA A 516 10.34 -7.00 -27.61
C ALA A 516 10.83 -8.26 -26.88
N LEU A 517 11.64 -8.10 -25.84
CA LEU A 517 12.17 -9.20 -25.05
C LEU A 517 11.06 -9.98 -24.32
N LEU A 518 10.11 -9.30 -23.71
CA LEU A 518 8.98 -9.96 -23.05
C LEU A 518 8.08 -10.71 -24.03
N ARG A 519 7.91 -10.19 -25.26
CA ARG A 519 7.18 -10.91 -26.32
C ARG A 519 7.94 -12.15 -26.79
N GLU A 520 9.24 -12.05 -26.98
CA GLU A 520 10.09 -13.16 -27.35
C GLU A 520 10.13 -14.26 -26.28
N ASP A 521 10.25 -13.88 -25.01
CA ASP A 521 10.17 -14.82 -23.88
C ASP A 521 8.80 -15.52 -23.82
N LEU A 522 7.72 -14.79 -24.08
CA LEU A 522 6.37 -15.35 -24.09
C LEU A 522 6.16 -16.32 -25.28
N GLU A 523 6.57 -15.93 -26.49
CA GLU A 523 6.45 -16.78 -27.67
C GLU A 523 7.32 -18.05 -27.56
N SER A 524 8.53 -17.93 -26.98
CA SER A 524 9.36 -19.08 -26.65
C SER A 524 8.66 -20.01 -25.65
N ALA A 525 8.08 -19.44 -24.59
CA ALA A 525 7.32 -20.18 -23.59
C ALA A 525 6.12 -20.90 -24.19
N PHE A 526 5.45 -20.32 -25.19
CA PHE A 526 4.32 -20.96 -25.88
C PHE A 526 4.73 -22.14 -26.80
N GLN A 527 6.02 -22.23 -27.14
CA GLN A 527 6.56 -23.36 -27.90
C GLN A 527 6.96 -24.53 -27.00
N ASP A 528 7.38 -24.27 -25.76
CA ASP A 528 7.86 -25.30 -24.85
C ASP A 528 6.74 -26.11 -24.24
N ASP A 529 6.03 -25.57 -23.24
CA ASP A 529 4.95 -26.23 -22.54
C ASP A 529 4.05 -25.20 -21.85
N LEU A 530 2.83 -25.09 -22.32
CA LEU A 530 1.83 -24.18 -21.78
C LEU A 530 1.43 -24.48 -20.35
N ASP A 531 1.52 -25.74 -19.92
CA ASP A 531 1.19 -26.11 -18.54
C ASP A 531 2.18 -25.48 -17.57
N ASN A 532 3.46 -25.46 -17.89
CA ASN A 532 4.50 -24.81 -17.10
C ASN A 532 4.38 -23.26 -17.06
N VAL A 533 3.76 -22.68 -18.10
CA VAL A 533 3.57 -21.21 -18.16
C VAL A 533 2.33 -20.78 -17.38
N PHE A 534 1.21 -21.49 -17.53
CA PHE A 534 -0.09 -21.09 -17.00
C PHE A 534 -0.58 -21.95 -15.84
N ASP A 535 0.12 -23.04 -15.51
CA ASP A 535 -0.29 -24.01 -14.49
C ASP A 535 -1.71 -24.57 -14.74
N ILE A 536 -1.96 -24.95 -15.99
CA ILE A 536 -3.29 -25.32 -16.50
C ILE A 536 -3.87 -26.48 -15.71
N THR A 537 -3.06 -27.49 -15.43
CA THR A 537 -3.47 -28.71 -14.71
C THR A 537 -3.99 -28.38 -13.31
N ASN A 538 -3.28 -27.55 -12.54
CA ASN A 538 -3.70 -27.14 -11.21
C ASN A 538 -4.92 -26.21 -11.26
N LEU A 539 -4.98 -25.31 -12.24
CA LEU A 539 -6.14 -24.43 -12.44
C LEU A 539 -7.39 -25.22 -12.81
N GLN A 540 -7.29 -26.19 -13.73
CA GLN A 540 -8.41 -27.07 -14.08
C GLN A 540 -8.90 -27.88 -12.87
N HIS A 541 -7.97 -28.42 -12.07
CA HIS A 541 -8.31 -29.13 -10.84
C HIS A 541 -9.00 -28.20 -9.83
N SER A 542 -8.46 -27.00 -9.58
CA SER A 542 -9.02 -26.01 -8.65
C SER A 542 -10.41 -25.56 -9.08
N PHE A 543 -10.57 -25.11 -10.33
CA PHE A 543 -11.88 -24.72 -10.86
C PHE A 543 -12.86 -25.89 -10.94
N GLY A 544 -12.38 -27.09 -11.25
CA GLY A 544 -13.18 -28.32 -11.22
C GLY A 544 -13.68 -28.66 -9.81
N GLN A 545 -12.89 -28.41 -8.78
CA GLN A 545 -13.31 -28.55 -7.39
C GLN A 545 -14.33 -27.49 -7.00
N GLN A 546 -14.05 -26.21 -7.28
CA GLN A 546 -14.98 -25.10 -7.01
C GLN A 546 -16.32 -25.30 -7.71
N LYS A 547 -16.30 -25.77 -8.96
CA LYS A 547 -17.52 -26.11 -9.71
C LYS A 547 -18.35 -27.16 -8.97
N ARG A 548 -17.73 -28.27 -8.52
CA ARG A 548 -18.40 -29.32 -7.76
C ARG A 548 -19.02 -28.81 -6.47
N GLU A 549 -18.26 -27.99 -5.70
CA GLU A 549 -18.75 -27.38 -4.47
C GLU A 549 -19.95 -26.45 -4.72
N THR A 550 -19.83 -25.59 -5.74
CA THR A 550 -20.90 -24.65 -6.14
C THR A 550 -22.14 -25.40 -6.67
N GLU A 551 -21.97 -26.51 -7.40
CA GLU A 551 -23.08 -27.34 -7.84
C GLU A 551 -23.81 -28.03 -6.67
N ILE A 552 -23.06 -28.48 -5.65
CA ILE A 552 -23.65 -29.05 -4.43
C ILE A 552 -24.45 -27.98 -3.69
N GLU A 553 -23.90 -26.79 -3.55
CA GLU A 553 -24.56 -25.64 -2.92
C GLU A 553 -25.83 -25.25 -3.69
N LEU A 554 -25.76 -25.16 -5.01
CA LEU A 554 -26.90 -24.87 -5.88
C LEU A 554 -28.02 -25.91 -5.70
N LYS A 555 -27.67 -27.20 -5.64
CA LYS A 555 -28.63 -28.30 -5.39
C LYS A 555 -29.26 -28.15 -4.00
N ARG A 556 -28.48 -27.77 -2.98
CA ARG A 556 -28.97 -27.53 -1.62
C ARG A 556 -29.97 -26.35 -1.60
N ILE A 557 -29.62 -25.23 -2.18
CA ILE A 557 -30.49 -24.04 -2.24
C ILE A 557 -31.77 -24.34 -3.01
N LYS A 558 -31.67 -25.07 -4.15
CA LYS A 558 -32.85 -25.49 -4.93
C LYS A 558 -33.80 -26.35 -4.11
N ARG A 559 -33.27 -27.32 -3.34
CA ARG A 559 -34.08 -28.15 -2.44
C ARG A 559 -34.74 -27.34 -1.33
N LEU A 560 -34.00 -26.38 -0.75
CA LEU A 560 -34.55 -25.50 0.30
C LEU A 560 -35.65 -24.64 -0.28
N LYS A 561 -35.44 -24.02 -1.43
CA LYS A 561 -36.41 -23.17 -2.12
C LYS A 561 -37.71 -23.93 -2.39
N GLU A 562 -37.61 -25.18 -2.88
CA GLU A 562 -38.77 -26.03 -3.15
C GLU A 562 -39.52 -26.39 -1.87
N LYS A 563 -38.79 -26.78 -0.81
CA LYS A 563 -39.40 -27.06 0.51
C LYS A 563 -40.14 -25.87 1.07
N PHE A 564 -39.51 -24.67 1.06
CA PHE A 564 -40.15 -23.47 1.57
C PHE A 564 -41.35 -23.06 0.74
N ARG A 565 -41.31 -23.25 -0.56
CA ARG A 565 -42.46 -23.02 -1.43
C ARG A 565 -43.62 -23.95 -1.12
N MET A 566 -43.38 -25.26 -0.99
CA MET A 566 -44.40 -26.24 -0.58
C MET A 566 -45.00 -25.89 0.78
N ILE A 567 -44.17 -25.53 1.76
CA ILE A 567 -44.64 -25.11 3.09
C ILE A 567 -45.52 -23.85 2.97
N HIS A 568 -45.14 -22.89 2.16
CA HIS A 568 -45.91 -21.68 1.94
C HIS A 568 -47.28 -21.96 1.31
N GLU A 569 -47.32 -22.84 0.30
CA GLU A 569 -48.56 -23.27 -0.34
C GLU A 569 -49.49 -24.03 0.64
N GLN A 570 -48.94 -24.93 1.48
CA GLN A 570 -49.68 -25.60 2.54
C GLN A 570 -50.23 -24.67 3.60
N LEU A 571 -49.46 -23.65 4.01
CA LEU A 571 -49.87 -22.66 4.97
C LEU A 571 -51.02 -21.79 4.44
N ILE A 572 -50.99 -21.41 3.17
CA ILE A 572 -52.09 -20.67 2.52
C ILE A 572 -53.33 -21.52 2.43
N GLN A 573 -53.24 -22.79 2.05
CA GLN A 573 -54.38 -23.70 2.01
C GLN A 573 -55.03 -23.90 3.36
N ASN A 574 -54.25 -24.05 4.43
CA ASN A 574 -54.77 -24.17 5.81
C ASN A 574 -55.38 -22.89 6.37
N GLN A 575 -55.11 -21.74 5.78
CA GLN A 575 -55.72 -20.44 6.19
C GLN A 575 -57.06 -20.21 5.45
N THR A 576 -57.29 -20.86 4.34
CA THR A 576 -58.49 -20.72 3.52
C THR A 576 -59.58 -21.75 3.84
N MET A 577 -59.27 -22.77 4.66
CA MET A 577 -60.25 -23.67 5.30
C MET A 577 -60.61 -23.19 6.72
#